data_e0166491ea6d34222116aa14951888d3
#
_entry.id   e0166491ea6d34222116aa14951888d3
#
_cell.length_a   1.000
_cell.length_b   1.000
_cell.length_c   1.000
_cell.angle_alpha   90.00
_cell.angle_beta   90.00
_cell.angle_gamma   90.00
#
_symmetry.space_group_name_H-M   'P 1'
#
loop_
_entity.id
_entity.type
_entity.pdbx_description
1 polymer ?
#
loop_
_entity_poly.entity_id
_entity_poly.type
_entity_poly.pdbx_seq_one_letter_code
_entity_poly.pdbx_strand_id
1 'polypeptide(L)'
;MMKFEDKYFTKFNFTQEETKVHLKNALKDLDIAKKDKILEVKFNYAYTALIKGGITLLSYHQVKTKSVPGHHIKIIDTTARILKDDAIADIGNIMRSKRNLDLYAGGIEVTEKECKEYINFVEKVLNKIKKAVQR
;
A
#
# COMPACT_ATOMS: atom_id res chain seq x y z
N MET A 1 21.31 9.97 -1.10
CA MET A 1 21.00 8.54 -0.88
C MET A 1 19.89 8.40 0.16
N MET A 2 18.89 7.62 -0.14
CA MET A 2 17.76 7.40 0.74
C MET A 2 18.14 6.46 1.90
N LYS A 3 17.75 6.85 3.12
CA LYS A 3 18.00 6.03 4.30
C LYS A 3 16.74 5.29 4.72
N PHE A 4 16.92 4.03 5.09
CA PHE A 4 15.85 3.18 5.61
C PHE A 4 16.18 2.75 7.04
N GLU A 5 15.19 2.78 7.92
CA GLU A 5 15.38 2.42 9.33
C GLU A 5 15.64 0.91 9.48
N ASP A 6 16.75 0.52 10.08
CA ASP A 6 17.14 -0.88 10.27
C ASP A 6 16.13 -1.69 11.08
N LYS A 7 15.36 -1.05 11.95
CA LYS A 7 14.32 -1.72 12.72
C LYS A 7 13.21 -2.31 11.84
N TYR A 8 12.90 -1.64 10.72
CA TYR A 8 11.78 -1.99 9.86
C TYR A 8 12.19 -2.55 8.50
N PHE A 9 13.40 -2.28 8.08
CA PHE A 9 13.86 -2.59 6.72
C PHE A 9 15.22 -3.25 6.71
N THR A 10 15.45 -4.10 5.72
CA THR A 10 16.75 -4.71 5.48
C THR A 10 17.03 -4.72 3.97
N LYS A 11 18.30 -4.64 3.61
CA LYS A 11 18.72 -4.73 2.22
C LYS A 11 18.44 -6.13 1.69
N PHE A 12 17.98 -6.20 0.45
CA PHE A 12 17.72 -7.46 -0.23
C PHE A 12 17.88 -7.27 -1.73
N ASN A 13 18.46 -8.28 -2.40
CA ASN A 13 18.67 -8.21 -3.84
C ASN A 13 17.44 -8.72 -4.57
N PHE A 14 16.58 -7.80 -5.02
CA PHE A 14 15.42 -8.12 -5.83
C PHE A 14 15.78 -8.06 -7.32
N THR A 15 15.32 -9.04 -8.10
CA THR A 15 15.38 -8.97 -9.54
C THR A 15 14.27 -8.06 -10.07
N GLN A 16 14.39 -7.59 -11.31
CA GLN A 16 13.32 -6.84 -11.97
C GLN A 16 12.03 -7.65 -12.05
N GLU A 17 12.15 -8.97 -12.29
CA GLU A 17 11.00 -9.87 -12.35
C GLU A 17 10.27 -9.94 -11.01
N GLU A 18 11.01 -10.00 -9.91
CA GLU A 18 10.41 -10.00 -8.57
C GLU A 18 9.65 -8.71 -8.30
N THR A 19 10.21 -7.56 -8.67
CA THR A 19 9.51 -6.28 -8.54
C THR A 19 8.24 -6.24 -9.38
N LYS A 20 8.29 -6.76 -10.61
CA LYS A 20 7.12 -6.87 -11.48
C LYS A 20 6.03 -7.75 -10.89
N VAL A 21 6.41 -8.85 -10.24
CA VAL A 21 5.46 -9.74 -9.55
C VAL A 21 4.78 -9.01 -8.40
N HIS A 22 5.53 -8.25 -7.60
CA HIS A 22 4.95 -7.43 -6.54
C HIS A 22 3.94 -6.42 -7.09
N LEU A 23 4.29 -5.74 -8.17
CA LEU A 23 3.39 -4.77 -8.81
C LEU A 23 2.12 -5.46 -9.32
N LYS A 24 2.27 -6.60 -9.98
CA LYS A 24 1.14 -7.38 -10.49
C LYS A 24 0.19 -7.78 -9.37
N ASN A 25 0.73 -8.19 -8.22
CA ASN A 25 -0.07 -8.56 -7.06
C ASN A 25 -0.83 -7.36 -6.49
N ALA A 26 -0.20 -6.19 -6.43
CA ALA A 26 -0.86 -4.97 -5.98
C ALA A 26 -2.01 -4.59 -6.93
N LEU A 27 -1.77 -4.63 -8.23
CA LEU A 27 -2.80 -4.31 -9.24
C LEU A 27 -3.94 -5.31 -9.23
N LYS A 28 -3.66 -6.58 -8.95
CA LYS A 28 -4.70 -7.62 -8.80
C LYS A 28 -5.63 -7.29 -7.64
N ASP A 29 -5.08 -6.91 -6.49
CA ASP A 29 -5.89 -6.55 -5.33
C ASP A 29 -6.72 -5.30 -5.60
N LEU A 30 -6.18 -4.32 -6.31
CA LEU A 30 -6.94 -3.14 -6.72
C LEU A 30 -8.11 -3.53 -7.63
N ASP A 31 -7.89 -4.44 -8.57
CA ASP A 31 -8.93 -4.93 -9.47
C ASP A 31 -10.06 -5.62 -8.70
N ILE A 32 -9.73 -6.44 -7.70
CA ILE A 32 -10.71 -7.06 -6.82
C ILE A 32 -11.49 -5.98 -6.06
N ALA A 33 -10.81 -4.97 -5.52
CA ALA A 33 -11.46 -3.87 -4.83
C ALA A 33 -12.48 -3.15 -5.73
N LYS A 34 -12.15 -2.96 -7.00
CA LYS A 34 -13.05 -2.29 -7.96
C LYS A 34 -14.27 -3.14 -8.28
N LYS A 35 -14.12 -4.45 -8.39
CA LYS A 35 -15.15 -5.36 -8.91
C LYS A 35 -16.03 -5.98 -7.83
N ASP A 36 -15.56 -6.10 -6.61
CA ASP A 36 -16.35 -6.70 -5.54
C ASP A 36 -17.52 -5.79 -5.18
N LYS A 37 -18.59 -6.38 -4.66
CA LYS A 37 -19.83 -5.66 -4.33
C LYS A 37 -19.95 -5.35 -2.84
N ILE A 38 -19.21 -6.05 -1.99
CA ILE A 38 -19.26 -5.88 -0.54
C ILE A 38 -18.29 -4.77 -0.15
N LEU A 39 -18.80 -3.69 0.45
CA LEU A 39 -17.97 -2.51 0.78
C LEU A 39 -16.77 -2.86 1.66
N GLU A 40 -16.97 -3.71 2.65
CA GLU A 40 -15.89 -4.15 3.54
C GLU A 40 -14.77 -4.87 2.77
N VAL A 41 -15.15 -5.74 1.84
CA VAL A 41 -14.20 -6.47 1.00
C VAL A 41 -13.46 -5.50 0.07
N LYS A 42 -14.19 -4.59 -0.56
CA LYS A 42 -13.61 -3.56 -1.43
C LYS A 42 -12.58 -2.74 -0.67
N PHE A 43 -12.92 -2.29 0.51
CA PHE A 43 -12.02 -1.48 1.34
C PHE A 43 -10.76 -2.27 1.73
N ASN A 44 -10.92 -3.50 2.20
CA ASN A 44 -9.79 -4.35 2.61
C ASN A 44 -8.82 -4.61 1.46
N TYR A 45 -9.33 -4.90 0.26
CA TYR A 45 -8.47 -5.11 -0.90
C TYR A 45 -7.81 -3.81 -1.38
N ALA A 46 -8.51 -2.67 -1.28
CA ALA A 46 -7.90 -1.38 -1.60
C ALA A 46 -6.73 -1.09 -0.65
N TYR A 47 -6.92 -1.30 0.64
CA TYR A 47 -5.84 -1.13 1.62
C TYR A 47 -4.67 -2.07 1.35
N THR A 48 -4.96 -3.36 1.12
CA THR A 48 -3.92 -4.35 0.82
C THR A 48 -3.16 -3.99 -0.46
N ALA A 49 -3.87 -3.47 -1.47
CA ALA A 49 -3.22 -2.99 -2.70
C ALA A 49 -2.25 -1.85 -2.43
N LEU A 50 -2.63 -0.92 -1.54
CA LEU A 50 -1.75 0.17 -1.14
C LEU A 50 -0.46 -0.35 -0.48
N ILE A 51 -0.59 -1.28 0.47
CA ILE A 51 0.56 -1.88 1.16
C ILE A 51 1.45 -2.63 0.17
N LYS A 52 0.87 -3.45 -0.70
CA LYS A 52 1.63 -4.19 -1.72
C LYS A 52 2.30 -3.26 -2.73
N GLY A 53 1.65 -2.13 -3.03
CA GLY A 53 2.28 -1.08 -3.85
C GLY A 53 3.51 -0.51 -3.18
N GLY A 54 3.44 -0.22 -1.89
CA GLY A 54 4.60 0.23 -1.12
C GLY A 54 5.72 -0.81 -1.10
N ILE A 55 5.38 -2.08 -0.93
CA ILE A 55 6.34 -3.18 -1.00
C ILE A 55 7.00 -3.24 -2.38
N THR A 56 6.23 -3.02 -3.45
CA THR A 56 6.77 -2.95 -4.82
C THR A 56 7.84 -1.87 -4.94
N LEU A 57 7.53 -0.68 -4.45
CA LEU A 57 8.45 0.46 -4.50
C LEU A 57 9.71 0.18 -3.68
N LEU A 58 9.56 -0.41 -2.50
CA LEU A 58 10.70 -0.82 -1.66
C LEU A 58 11.56 -1.86 -2.37
N SER A 59 10.95 -2.86 -3.02
CA SER A 59 11.70 -3.88 -3.75
C SER A 59 12.52 -3.27 -4.89
N TYR A 60 11.97 -2.27 -5.56
CA TYR A 60 12.69 -1.52 -6.59
C TYR A 60 13.94 -0.84 -6.01
N HIS A 61 13.87 -0.38 -4.76
CA HIS A 61 15.00 0.22 -4.05
C HIS A 61 15.87 -0.82 -3.33
N GLN A 62 15.67 -2.11 -3.60
CA GLN A 62 16.46 -3.21 -3.02
C GLN A 62 16.34 -3.27 -1.50
N VAL A 63 15.11 -3.11 -1.00
CA VAL A 63 14.80 -3.11 0.42
C VAL A 63 13.61 -4.05 0.69
N LYS A 64 13.74 -4.85 1.73
CA LYS A 64 12.71 -5.75 2.21
C LYS A 64 12.19 -5.28 3.57
N THR A 65 10.88 -5.34 3.76
CA THR A 65 10.24 -4.97 5.02
C THR A 65 10.36 -6.10 6.03
N LYS A 66 10.69 -5.76 7.28
CA LYS A 66 10.67 -6.70 8.39
C LYS A 66 9.25 -6.76 8.96
N SER A 67 8.78 -7.97 9.30
CA SER A 67 7.46 -8.18 9.91
C SER A 67 7.53 -7.90 11.41
N VAL A 68 7.57 -6.62 11.77
CA VAL A 68 7.60 -6.15 13.16
C VAL A 68 6.41 -5.23 13.41
N PRO A 69 5.99 -5.02 14.67
CA PRO A 69 4.89 -4.09 14.97
C PRO A 69 5.12 -2.72 14.34
N GLY A 70 4.09 -2.14 13.74
CA GLY A 70 4.16 -0.83 13.09
C GLY A 70 4.74 -0.83 11.68
N HIS A 71 5.04 -1.99 11.10
CA HIS A 71 5.65 -2.05 9.76
C HIS A 71 4.75 -1.46 8.67
N HIS A 72 3.43 -1.58 8.77
CA HIS A 72 2.51 -0.96 7.80
C HIS A 72 2.60 0.56 7.83
N ILE A 73 2.70 1.17 9.02
CA ILE A 73 2.90 2.62 9.15
C ILE A 73 4.16 3.04 8.39
N LYS A 74 5.23 2.28 8.57
CA LYS A 74 6.52 2.59 7.93
C LYS A 74 6.49 2.37 6.43
N ILE A 75 5.77 1.38 5.94
CA ILE A 75 5.57 1.19 4.49
C ILE A 75 4.84 2.40 3.91
N ILE A 76 3.75 2.82 4.53
CA ILE A 76 2.94 3.97 4.05
C ILE A 76 3.77 5.26 4.07
N ASP A 77 4.43 5.54 5.19
CA ASP A 77 5.22 6.78 5.36
C ASP A 77 6.41 6.81 4.39
N THR A 78 7.06 5.67 4.18
CA THR A 78 8.18 5.56 3.25
C THR A 78 7.74 5.74 1.81
N THR A 79 6.60 5.17 1.45
CA THR A 79 5.99 5.35 0.12
C THR A 79 5.72 6.84 -0.14
N ALA A 80 5.12 7.52 0.84
CA ALA A 80 4.85 8.97 0.75
C ALA A 80 6.14 9.77 0.56
N ARG A 81 7.18 9.42 1.30
CA ARG A 81 8.47 10.10 1.23
C ARG A 81 9.15 9.90 -0.13
N ILE A 82 9.18 8.66 -0.63
CA ILE A 82 9.79 8.34 -1.92
C ILE A 82 9.07 9.04 -3.05
N LEU A 83 7.74 9.01 -3.04
CA LEU A 83 6.93 9.64 -4.08
C LEU A 83 6.72 11.14 -3.87
N LYS A 84 7.22 11.67 -2.74
CA LYS A 84 7.11 13.10 -2.38
C LYS A 84 5.65 13.57 -2.40
N ASP A 85 4.78 12.80 -1.77
CA ASP A 85 3.35 13.06 -1.73
C ASP A 85 2.81 12.80 -0.32
N ASP A 86 2.65 13.85 0.47
CA ASP A 86 2.21 13.77 1.86
C ASP A 86 0.79 13.22 1.99
N ALA A 87 -0.05 13.38 0.98
CA ALA A 87 -1.41 12.84 0.98
C ALA A 87 -1.40 11.32 1.12
N ILE A 88 -0.34 10.65 0.65
CA ILE A 88 -0.22 9.20 0.79
C ILE A 88 -0.11 8.82 2.26
N ALA A 89 0.67 9.55 3.04
CA ALA A 89 0.79 9.30 4.47
C ALA A 89 -0.54 9.59 5.18
N ASP A 90 -1.17 10.74 4.89
CA ASP A 90 -2.40 11.17 5.54
C ASP A 90 -3.54 10.18 5.28
N ILE A 91 -3.84 9.91 4.02
CA ILE A 91 -4.96 9.04 3.64
C ILE A 91 -4.65 7.57 3.94
N GLY A 92 -3.43 7.14 3.66
CA GLY A 92 -3.00 5.77 3.94
C GLY A 92 -3.10 5.41 5.41
N ASN A 93 -2.73 6.32 6.30
CA ASN A 93 -2.83 6.10 7.75
C ASN A 93 -4.29 6.13 8.25
N ILE A 94 -5.16 6.93 7.62
CA ILE A 94 -6.60 6.88 7.89
C ILE A 94 -7.15 5.49 7.52
N MET A 95 -6.80 4.99 6.34
CA MET A 95 -7.23 3.65 5.91
C MET A 95 -6.73 2.57 6.86
N ARG A 96 -5.47 2.66 7.30
CA ARG A 96 -4.89 1.71 8.26
C ARG A 96 -5.68 1.71 9.58
N SER A 97 -6.02 2.90 10.10
CA SER A 97 -6.82 3.01 11.31
C SER A 97 -8.20 2.38 11.16
N LYS A 98 -8.87 2.61 10.03
CA LYS A 98 -10.18 2.01 9.76
C LYS A 98 -10.09 0.47 9.70
N ARG A 99 -9.04 -0.06 9.09
CA ARG A 99 -8.83 -1.51 9.02
C ARG A 99 -8.60 -2.12 10.40
N ASN A 100 -7.86 -1.42 11.27
CA ASN A 100 -7.63 -1.89 12.64
C ASN A 100 -8.94 -1.92 13.44
N LEU A 101 -9.82 -0.95 13.24
CA LEU A 101 -11.14 -0.93 13.87
C LEU A 101 -12.00 -2.13 13.44
N ASP A 102 -11.88 -2.56 12.19
CA ASP A 102 -12.58 -3.74 11.69
C ASP A 102 -12.24 -4.98 12.52
N LEU A 103 -10.95 -5.18 12.80
CA LEU A 103 -10.49 -6.35 13.55
C LEU A 103 -10.96 -6.35 15.02
N TYR A 104 -11.05 -5.19 15.65
CA TYR A 104 -11.24 -5.09 17.10
C TYR A 104 -12.60 -4.54 17.51
N ALA A 105 -13.34 -3.91 16.62
CA ALA A 105 -14.61 -3.27 16.93
C ALA A 105 -15.82 -3.84 16.15
N GLY A 106 -15.63 -4.95 15.44
CA GLY A 106 -16.72 -5.69 14.83
C GLY A 106 -17.20 -5.18 13.47
N GLY A 107 -16.42 -4.38 12.77
CA GLY A 107 -16.72 -4.02 11.40
C GLY A 107 -16.19 -2.66 10.97
N ILE A 108 -15.92 -2.54 9.68
CA ILE A 108 -15.50 -1.28 9.07
C ILE A 108 -16.75 -0.46 8.77
N GLU A 109 -16.79 0.77 9.27
CA GLU A 109 -17.82 1.72 8.85
C GLU A 109 -17.26 2.54 7.68
N VAL A 110 -17.67 2.17 6.47
CA VAL A 110 -17.30 2.87 5.26
C VAL A 110 -18.54 3.00 4.39
N THR A 111 -18.81 4.22 3.92
CA THR A 111 -19.90 4.44 2.97
C THR A 111 -19.44 4.05 1.56
N GLU A 112 -20.41 3.85 0.66
CA GLU A 112 -20.11 3.58 -0.74
C GLU A 112 -19.26 4.70 -1.35
N LYS A 113 -19.58 5.95 -1.03
CA LYS A 113 -18.85 7.12 -1.50
C LYS A 113 -17.40 7.12 -0.99
N GLU A 114 -17.22 6.90 0.31
CA GLU A 114 -15.88 6.84 0.91
C GLU A 114 -15.05 5.72 0.31
N CYS A 115 -15.66 4.54 0.15
CA CYS A 115 -15.00 3.39 -0.44
C CYS A 115 -14.48 3.70 -1.86
N LYS A 116 -15.32 4.34 -2.66
CA LYS A 116 -14.95 4.76 -4.01
C LYS A 116 -13.79 5.75 -3.99
N GLU A 117 -13.82 6.70 -3.06
CA GLU A 117 -12.74 7.68 -2.91
C GLU A 117 -11.41 7.01 -2.52
N TYR A 118 -11.44 6.04 -1.60
CA TYR A 118 -10.25 5.28 -1.22
C TYR A 118 -9.70 4.46 -2.39
N ILE A 119 -10.55 3.80 -3.14
CA ILE A 119 -10.14 3.04 -4.32
C ILE A 119 -9.48 3.96 -5.36
N ASN A 120 -10.07 5.11 -5.63
CA ASN A 120 -9.52 6.09 -6.56
C ASN A 120 -8.16 6.61 -6.08
N PHE A 121 -8.02 6.86 -4.79
CA PHE A 121 -6.76 7.26 -4.19
C PHE A 121 -5.68 6.18 -4.40
N VAL A 122 -5.99 4.93 -4.05
CA VAL A 122 -5.03 3.82 -4.21
C VAL A 122 -4.65 3.64 -5.68
N GLU A 123 -5.59 3.77 -6.59
CA GLU A 123 -5.30 3.70 -8.03
C GLU A 123 -4.28 4.75 -8.45
N LYS A 124 -4.44 5.98 -7.99
CA LYS A 124 -3.48 7.06 -8.28
C LYS A 124 -2.09 6.75 -7.72
N VAL A 125 -2.03 6.23 -6.50
CA VAL A 125 -0.76 5.85 -5.88
C VAL A 125 -0.09 4.74 -6.69
N LEU A 126 -0.83 3.69 -7.05
CA LEU A 126 -0.28 2.58 -7.84
C LEU A 126 0.19 3.03 -9.22
N ASN A 127 -0.48 3.99 -9.84
CA ASN A 127 -0.03 4.57 -11.11
C ASN A 127 1.31 5.30 -10.95
N LYS A 128 1.49 6.04 -9.86
CA LYS A 128 2.77 6.69 -9.56
C LYS A 128 3.88 5.66 -9.31
N ILE A 129 3.57 4.60 -8.57
CA ILE A 129 4.53 3.52 -8.32
C ILE A 129 4.92 2.83 -9.62
N LYS A 130 3.94 2.51 -10.45
CA LYS A 130 4.18 1.89 -11.75
C LYS A 130 5.17 2.70 -12.59
N LYS A 131 4.98 4.01 -12.66
CA LYS A 131 5.90 4.90 -13.39
C LYS A 131 7.28 4.93 -12.75
N ALA A 132 7.36 4.93 -11.43
CA ALA A 132 8.62 5.00 -10.70
C ALA A 132 9.48 3.75 -10.89
N VAL A 133 8.87 2.58 -11.08
CA VAL A 133 9.58 1.30 -11.22
C VAL A 133 9.75 0.84 -12.68
N GLN A 134 9.22 1.60 -13.64
CA GLN A 134 9.35 1.33 -15.06
C GLN A 134 10.66 1.88 -15.61
N ARG A 135 11.75 1.16 -15.44
CA ARG A 135 13.02 1.60 -16.03
C ARG A 135 13.82 0.41 -16.52
#